data_b9fde545edd8d3bf6a2440898310f367
#
_entry.id   b9fde545edd8d3bf6a2440898310f367
#
_cell.length_a   1.000
_cell.length_b   1.000
_cell.length_c   1.000
_cell.angle_alpha   90.00
_cell.angle_beta   90.00
_cell.angle_gamma   90.00
#
_symmetry.space_group_name_H-M   'P 1'
#
loop_
_entity.id
_entity.type
_entity.pdbx_description
1 polymer ?
#
loop_
_entity_poly.entity_id
_entity_poly.type
_entity_poly.pdbx_seq_one_letter_code
_entity_poly.pdbx_strand_id
1 'polypeptide(L)'
;MKLGRLDMETTANVGKIAGGTSGNVIPGFCALTGEARSVDPVRVTEVIGEMTDAMIWAASESGIEIDVATERHFAGYRVEDDSRALDLAESALASRGHQPQRITTGGGSDANVFRERGMDCLLLANGILTTPKLARIDGMEKWFDRVSGSHS
;
A
#
# COMPACT_ATOMS: atom_id res chain seq x y z
N MET A 1 -2.23 20.05 -3.64
CA MET A 1 -1.57 18.73 -3.64
C MET A 1 -2.31 17.77 -4.57
N LYS A 2 -1.63 16.82 -5.23
CA LYS A 2 -2.24 15.78 -6.09
C LYS A 2 -2.45 14.50 -5.26
N LEU A 3 -3.60 13.82 -5.45
CA LEU A 3 -3.90 12.52 -4.86
C LEU A 3 -3.90 11.44 -5.96
N GLY A 4 -3.85 10.18 -5.56
CA GLY A 4 -3.78 9.01 -6.42
C GLY A 4 -2.34 8.51 -6.56
N ARG A 5 -1.99 8.00 -7.74
CA ARG A 5 -0.61 7.58 -8.06
C ARG A 5 0.22 8.81 -8.40
N LEU A 6 1.22 9.09 -7.57
CA LEU A 6 2.12 10.23 -7.72
C LEU A 6 3.29 9.92 -8.66
N ASP A 7 3.84 8.70 -8.52
CA ASP A 7 4.90 8.14 -9.36
C ASP A 7 4.78 6.60 -9.43
N MET A 8 5.79 5.91 -9.94
CA MET A 8 5.75 4.45 -10.12
C MET A 8 5.58 3.68 -8.82
N GLU A 9 6.03 4.23 -7.69
CA GLU A 9 6.14 3.53 -6.41
C GLU A 9 5.42 4.25 -5.27
N THR A 10 4.87 5.46 -5.55
CA THR A 10 4.28 6.32 -4.53
C THR A 10 2.81 6.57 -4.81
N THR A 11 2.00 6.41 -3.79
CA THR A 11 0.55 6.73 -3.82
C THR A 11 0.16 7.54 -2.60
N ALA A 12 -0.82 8.43 -2.77
CA ALA A 12 -1.46 9.18 -1.69
C ALA A 12 -2.97 9.20 -1.89
N ASN A 13 -3.72 9.02 -0.82
CA ASN A 13 -5.18 8.96 -0.90
C ASN A 13 -5.83 9.53 0.37
N VAL A 14 -7.01 10.13 0.19
CA VAL A 14 -7.98 10.37 1.27
C VAL A 14 -9.12 9.39 1.06
N GLY A 15 -9.12 8.33 1.86
CA GLY A 15 -10.04 7.21 1.69
C GLY A 15 -11.38 7.38 2.44
N LYS A 16 -11.44 8.29 3.42
CA LYS A 16 -12.64 8.52 4.21
C LYS A 16 -12.80 9.99 4.56
N ILE A 17 -14.02 10.49 4.45
CA ILE A 17 -14.47 11.78 4.92
C ILE A 17 -15.75 11.54 5.73
N ALA A 18 -15.82 12.09 6.94
CA ALA A 18 -17.00 11.94 7.80
C ALA A 18 -17.25 13.25 8.57
N GLY A 19 -18.48 13.72 8.56
CA GLY A 19 -18.89 14.93 9.28
C GLY A 19 -20.31 15.33 8.95
N GLY A 20 -20.82 16.30 9.70
CA GLY A 20 -22.18 16.79 9.58
C GLY A 20 -23.24 15.90 10.24
N THR A 21 -24.40 16.50 10.52
CA THR A 21 -25.54 15.84 11.18
C THR A 21 -26.83 15.96 10.38
N SER A 22 -26.97 17.00 9.57
CA SER A 22 -28.18 17.28 8.77
C SER A 22 -27.84 18.21 7.60
N GLY A 23 -28.61 18.13 6.52
CA GLY A 23 -28.41 18.95 5.31
C GLY A 23 -28.61 20.46 5.50
N ASN A 24 -29.26 20.90 6.57
CA ASN A 24 -29.52 22.31 6.89
C ASN A 24 -28.73 22.82 8.11
N VAL A 25 -27.76 22.06 8.59
CA VAL A 25 -26.91 22.41 9.74
C VAL A 25 -25.46 22.49 9.29
N ILE A 26 -24.78 23.59 9.63
CA ILE A 26 -23.35 23.74 9.40
C ILE A 26 -22.61 22.69 10.24
N PRO A 27 -21.76 21.85 9.67
CA PRO A 27 -21.01 20.85 10.41
C PRO A 27 -20.09 21.48 11.45
N GLY A 28 -20.24 21.12 12.71
CA GLY A 28 -19.32 21.49 13.78
C GLY A 28 -18.04 20.62 13.81
N PHE A 29 -17.99 19.55 13.01
CA PHE A 29 -16.88 18.61 12.96
C PHE A 29 -16.80 17.93 11.60
N CYS A 30 -15.58 17.72 11.12
CA CYS A 30 -15.28 16.90 9.95
C CYS A 30 -13.98 16.13 10.18
N ALA A 31 -13.98 14.83 9.96
CA ALA A 31 -12.80 13.98 10.01
C ALA A 31 -12.42 13.49 8.62
N LEU A 32 -11.12 13.49 8.35
CA LEU A 32 -10.51 12.94 7.14
C LEU A 32 -9.56 11.82 7.56
N THR A 33 -9.60 10.70 6.85
CA THR A 33 -8.60 9.64 7.00
C THR A 33 -7.96 9.39 5.65
N GLY A 34 -6.65 9.53 5.60
CA GLY A 34 -5.86 9.34 4.40
C GLY A 34 -4.66 8.44 4.66
N GLU A 35 -3.97 8.08 3.60
CA GLU A 35 -2.72 7.34 3.65
C GLU A 35 -1.79 7.76 2.51
N ALA A 36 -0.50 7.62 2.74
CA ALA A 36 0.51 7.63 1.69
C ALA A 36 1.36 6.37 1.78
N ARG A 37 1.80 5.87 0.63
CA ARG A 37 2.66 4.69 0.54
C ARG A 37 3.78 4.96 -0.46
N SER A 38 4.99 4.54 -0.09
CA SER A 38 6.14 4.48 -0.98
C SER A 38 7.08 3.38 -0.51
N VAL A 39 7.87 2.80 -1.42
CA VAL A 39 9.00 1.95 -1.04
C VAL A 39 10.16 2.77 -0.51
N ASP A 40 10.21 4.07 -0.84
CA ASP A 40 11.18 5.03 -0.33
C ASP A 40 10.65 5.73 0.94
N PRO A 41 11.30 5.53 2.11
CA PRO A 41 10.86 6.13 3.36
C PRO A 41 11.02 7.66 3.40
N VAL A 42 11.95 8.23 2.62
CA VAL A 42 12.10 9.69 2.51
C VAL A 42 10.92 10.23 1.73
N ARG A 43 10.60 9.62 0.59
CA ARG A 43 9.51 10.06 -0.27
C ARG A 43 8.14 9.98 0.41
N VAL A 44 7.86 8.94 1.18
CA VAL A 44 6.58 8.85 1.92
C VAL A 44 6.46 9.94 2.97
N THR A 45 7.58 10.29 3.63
CA THR A 45 7.60 11.37 4.63
C THR A 45 7.31 12.74 3.99
N GLU A 46 7.91 13.02 2.83
CA GLU A 46 7.62 14.23 2.06
C GLU A 46 6.14 14.32 1.68
N VAL A 47 5.56 13.23 1.16
CA VAL A 47 4.16 13.20 0.75
C VAL A 47 3.21 13.40 1.93
N ILE A 48 3.49 12.80 3.08
CA ILE A 48 2.71 13.04 4.31
C ILE A 48 2.82 14.52 4.74
N GLY A 49 4.01 15.12 4.63
CA GLY A 49 4.21 16.54 4.85
C GLY A 49 3.34 17.40 3.93
N GLU A 50 3.39 17.13 2.62
CA GLU A 50 2.54 17.82 1.62
C GLU A 50 1.03 17.67 1.92
N MET A 51 0.59 16.48 2.38
CA MET A 51 -0.80 16.26 2.77
C MET A 51 -1.20 17.10 3.99
N THR A 52 -0.33 17.09 5.00
CA THR A 52 -0.53 17.83 6.26
C THR A 52 -0.57 19.33 5.98
N ASP A 53 0.38 19.87 5.22
CA ASP A 53 0.45 21.28 4.87
C ASP A 53 -0.80 21.73 4.10
N ALA A 54 -1.29 20.90 3.18
CA ALA A 54 -2.52 21.22 2.44
C ALA A 54 -3.75 21.30 3.35
N MET A 55 -3.84 20.42 4.35
CA MET A 55 -4.93 20.44 5.35
C MET A 55 -4.83 21.66 6.28
N ILE A 56 -3.63 21.95 6.78
CA ILE A 56 -3.38 23.12 7.65
C ILE A 56 -3.69 24.41 6.88
N TRP A 57 -3.24 24.52 5.65
CA TRP A 57 -3.53 25.68 4.81
C TRP A 57 -5.04 25.88 4.62
N ALA A 58 -5.78 24.83 4.25
CA ALA A 58 -7.22 24.91 4.04
C ALA A 58 -7.98 25.31 5.33
N ALA A 59 -7.57 24.78 6.48
CA ALA A 59 -8.15 25.12 7.78
C ALA A 59 -7.88 26.58 8.12
N SER A 60 -6.65 27.05 7.92
CA SER A 60 -6.24 28.44 8.17
C SER A 60 -7.04 29.45 7.33
N GLU A 61 -7.18 29.18 6.02
CA GLU A 61 -7.99 30.00 5.10
C GLU A 61 -9.48 30.06 5.54
N SER A 62 -9.96 29.02 6.19
CA SER A 62 -11.36 28.91 6.63
C SER A 62 -11.55 29.38 8.09
N GLY A 63 -10.51 29.74 8.80
CA GLY A 63 -10.56 30.08 10.23
C GLY A 63 -11.00 28.94 11.14
N ILE A 64 -10.67 27.69 10.75
CA ILE A 64 -11.06 26.45 11.44
C ILE A 64 -9.84 25.88 12.16
N GLU A 65 -10.03 25.40 13.38
CA GLU A 65 -9.01 24.64 14.09
C GLU A 65 -8.89 23.24 13.47
N ILE A 66 -7.64 22.74 13.37
CA ILE A 66 -7.34 21.42 12.85
C ILE A 66 -6.40 20.70 13.81
N ASP A 67 -6.68 19.41 14.03
CA ASP A 67 -5.78 18.47 14.68
C ASP A 67 -5.36 17.39 13.66
N VAL A 68 -4.05 17.18 13.52
CA VAL A 68 -3.49 16.21 12.55
C VAL A 68 -2.63 15.22 13.30
N ALA A 69 -3.04 13.96 13.27
CA ALA A 69 -2.25 12.83 13.77
C ALA A 69 -1.73 11.98 12.60
N THR A 70 -0.47 11.60 12.68
CA THR A 70 0.16 10.69 11.70
C THR A 70 0.69 9.47 12.40
N GLU A 71 0.49 8.29 11.80
CA GLU A 71 0.99 7.02 12.29
C GLU A 71 1.66 6.24 11.17
N ARG A 72 2.84 5.67 11.45
CA ARG A 72 3.53 4.79 10.52
C ARG A 72 3.17 3.33 10.81
N HIS A 73 2.43 2.70 9.93
CA HIS A 73 2.05 1.29 10.06
C HIS A 73 3.20 0.34 9.72
N PHE A 74 3.97 0.64 8.68
CA PHE A 74 5.14 -0.14 8.26
C PHE A 74 6.10 0.71 7.43
N ALA A 75 7.36 0.29 7.34
CA ALA A 75 8.35 0.87 6.42
C ALA A 75 8.30 0.16 5.06
N GLY A 76 8.40 0.91 3.97
CA GLY A 76 8.69 0.35 2.65
C GLY A 76 10.09 -0.28 2.62
N TYR A 77 10.30 -1.24 1.74
CA TYR A 77 11.62 -1.84 1.53
C TYR A 77 11.84 -2.21 0.05
N ARG A 78 13.11 -2.35 -0.31
CA ARG A 78 13.55 -3.02 -1.54
C ARG A 78 14.30 -4.28 -1.18
N VAL A 79 14.19 -5.27 -2.03
CA VAL A 79 15.02 -6.47 -1.96
C VAL A 79 16.26 -6.21 -2.81
N GLU A 80 17.43 -6.31 -2.19
CA GLU A 80 18.71 -6.12 -2.84
C GLU A 80 18.98 -7.25 -3.85
N ASP A 81 19.74 -6.95 -4.91
CA ASP A 81 20.03 -7.94 -5.95
C ASP A 81 20.89 -9.12 -5.47
N ASP A 82 21.64 -8.93 -4.39
CA ASP A 82 22.47 -9.95 -3.72
C ASP A 82 21.74 -10.67 -2.57
N SER A 83 20.43 -10.48 -2.43
CA SER A 83 19.62 -11.16 -1.41
C SER A 83 19.61 -12.67 -1.62
N ARG A 84 20.05 -13.41 -0.60
CA ARG A 84 19.98 -14.87 -0.59
C ARG A 84 18.54 -15.41 -0.69
N ALA A 85 17.60 -14.71 -0.07
CA ALA A 85 16.19 -15.09 -0.15
C ALA A 85 15.67 -14.97 -1.59
N LEU A 86 16.13 -13.94 -2.33
CA LEU A 86 15.78 -13.74 -3.73
C LEU A 86 16.33 -14.87 -4.61
N ASP A 87 17.62 -15.20 -4.47
CA ASP A 87 18.27 -16.28 -5.22
C ASP A 87 17.58 -17.63 -5.00
N LEU A 88 17.25 -17.94 -3.74
CA LEU A 88 16.54 -19.16 -3.40
C LEU A 88 15.14 -19.22 -4.01
N ALA A 89 14.40 -18.12 -3.96
CA ALA A 89 13.05 -18.04 -4.51
C ALA A 89 13.06 -18.18 -6.04
N GLU A 90 13.95 -17.47 -6.73
CA GLU A 90 14.08 -17.54 -8.19
C GLU A 90 14.50 -18.95 -8.64
N SER A 91 15.47 -19.56 -7.96
CA SER A 91 15.91 -20.92 -8.24
C SER A 91 14.79 -21.96 -8.02
N ALA A 92 14.03 -21.82 -6.93
CA ALA A 92 12.92 -22.71 -6.63
C ALA A 92 11.79 -22.59 -7.67
N LEU A 93 11.44 -21.37 -8.10
CA LEU A 93 10.44 -21.13 -9.14
C LEU A 93 10.91 -21.70 -10.48
N ALA A 94 12.16 -21.45 -10.87
CA ALA A 94 12.74 -21.95 -12.11
C ALA A 94 12.76 -23.49 -12.14
N SER A 95 13.09 -24.14 -11.02
CA SER A 95 13.07 -25.62 -10.93
C SER A 95 11.69 -26.25 -11.12
N ARG A 96 10.64 -25.46 -10.94
CA ARG A 96 9.23 -25.84 -11.17
C ARG A 96 8.71 -25.41 -12.54
N GLY A 97 9.57 -24.87 -13.42
CA GLY A 97 9.22 -24.41 -14.76
C GLY A 97 8.55 -23.04 -14.81
N HIS A 98 8.56 -22.29 -13.70
CA HIS A 98 8.08 -20.92 -13.69
C HIS A 98 9.19 -19.94 -14.06
N GLN A 99 8.84 -18.86 -14.76
CA GLN A 99 9.75 -17.74 -15.00
C GLN A 99 9.51 -16.68 -13.90
N PRO A 100 10.45 -16.50 -12.96
CA PRO A 100 10.28 -15.50 -11.90
C PRO A 100 10.24 -14.09 -12.48
N GLN A 101 9.33 -13.28 -11.98
CA GLN A 101 9.22 -11.88 -12.33
C GLN A 101 9.27 -11.05 -11.05
N ARG A 102 10.18 -10.08 -11.02
CA ARG A 102 10.28 -9.13 -9.90
C ARG A 102 9.27 -8.02 -10.10
N ILE A 103 8.42 -7.81 -9.10
CA ILE A 103 7.41 -6.75 -9.12
C ILE A 103 7.50 -5.92 -7.85
N THR A 104 7.17 -4.63 -7.95
CA THR A 104 7.00 -3.74 -6.80
C THR A 104 5.52 -3.65 -6.47
N THR A 105 5.17 -3.81 -5.20
CA THR A 105 3.80 -3.68 -4.69
C THR A 105 3.73 -2.65 -3.58
N GLY A 106 2.66 -1.88 -3.53
CA GLY A 106 2.38 -0.92 -2.44
C GLY A 106 1.69 -1.54 -1.22
N GLY A 107 1.46 -2.87 -1.22
CA GLY A 107 0.84 -3.57 -0.08
C GLY A 107 1.83 -3.81 1.05
N GLY A 108 1.38 -3.62 2.31
CA GLY A 108 2.14 -4.04 3.48
C GLY A 108 1.98 -5.54 3.76
N SER A 109 3.02 -6.15 4.33
CA SER A 109 3.05 -7.54 4.77
C SER A 109 3.98 -7.72 5.96
N ASP A 110 3.99 -8.89 6.58
CA ASP A 110 4.91 -9.21 7.67
C ASP A 110 6.39 -9.09 7.24
N ALA A 111 6.67 -9.24 5.94
CA ALA A 111 8.02 -9.04 5.40
C ALA A 111 8.56 -7.63 5.66
N ASN A 112 7.70 -6.60 5.72
CA ASN A 112 8.12 -5.23 6.07
C ASN A 112 8.75 -5.19 7.46
N VAL A 113 8.10 -5.84 8.46
CA VAL A 113 8.58 -5.90 9.84
C VAL A 113 9.84 -6.75 9.95
N PHE A 114 9.91 -7.87 9.24
CA PHE A 114 11.08 -8.74 9.25
C PHE A 114 12.30 -8.06 8.65
N ARG A 115 12.14 -7.38 7.52
CA ARG A 115 13.23 -6.63 6.90
C ARG A 115 13.69 -5.45 7.74
N GLU A 116 12.79 -4.72 8.39
CA GLU A 116 13.15 -3.64 9.33
C GLU A 116 14.01 -4.17 10.49
N ARG A 117 13.85 -5.45 10.85
CA ARG A 117 14.67 -6.15 11.86
C ARG A 117 15.92 -6.82 11.29
N GLY A 118 16.27 -6.56 10.03
CA GLY A 118 17.47 -7.07 9.38
C GLY A 118 17.37 -8.50 8.86
N MET A 119 16.17 -9.09 8.79
CA MET A 119 15.99 -10.42 8.19
C MET A 119 15.94 -10.31 6.68
N ASP A 120 16.72 -11.13 5.99
CA ASP A 120 16.64 -11.26 4.53
C ASP A 120 15.43 -12.11 4.15
N CYS A 121 14.38 -11.45 3.70
CA CYS A 121 13.12 -12.07 3.29
C CYS A 121 12.46 -11.29 2.15
N LEU A 122 11.54 -11.94 1.46
CA LEU A 122 10.76 -11.35 0.38
C LEU A 122 9.31 -11.85 0.40
N LEU A 123 8.45 -11.16 -0.31
CA LEU A 123 7.06 -11.57 -0.52
C LEU A 123 6.94 -12.30 -1.86
N LEU A 124 6.37 -13.49 -1.86
CA LEU A 124 5.98 -14.18 -3.08
C LEU A 124 4.51 -13.89 -3.38
N ALA A 125 4.24 -13.38 -4.58
CA ALA A 125 2.88 -13.19 -5.03
C ALA A 125 2.19 -14.55 -5.23
N ASN A 126 0.99 -14.70 -4.68
CA ASN A 126 0.18 -15.92 -4.78
C ASN A 126 -0.85 -15.87 -5.92
N GLY A 127 -0.73 -14.88 -6.84
CA GLY A 127 -1.64 -14.69 -7.97
C GLY A 127 -2.95 -13.99 -7.62
N ILE A 128 -3.15 -13.51 -6.41
CA ILE A 128 -4.29 -12.64 -6.08
C ILE A 128 -4.03 -11.27 -6.71
N LEU A 129 -4.80 -10.97 -7.74
CA LEU A 129 -4.72 -9.69 -8.46
C LEU A 129 -5.91 -8.81 -8.03
N THR A 130 -5.62 -7.69 -7.40
CA THR A 130 -6.63 -6.70 -7.04
C THR A 130 -6.94 -5.71 -8.17
N THR A 131 -6.24 -5.81 -9.30
CA THR A 131 -6.46 -4.98 -10.49
C THR A 131 -6.43 -5.78 -11.78
N PRO A 132 -7.29 -5.47 -12.77
CA PRO A 132 -7.43 -6.25 -14.02
C PRO A 132 -6.24 -6.23 -14.98
N LYS A 133 -5.12 -5.60 -14.63
CA LYS A 133 -3.98 -5.34 -15.54
C LYS A 133 -2.70 -6.13 -15.22
N LEU A 134 -2.68 -6.97 -14.21
CA LEU A 134 -1.53 -7.81 -13.93
C LEU A 134 -1.77 -9.20 -14.51
N ALA A 135 -0.79 -9.70 -15.23
CA ALA A 135 -0.88 -10.97 -15.94
C ALA A 135 -1.31 -12.11 -14.99
N ARG A 136 -2.32 -12.84 -15.41
CA ARG A 136 -2.76 -14.10 -14.81
C ARG A 136 -1.60 -15.10 -14.82
N ILE A 137 -1.30 -15.69 -13.71
CA ILE A 137 -0.54 -16.95 -13.70
C ILE A 137 -1.56 -18.05 -13.98
N ASP A 138 -1.59 -18.52 -15.22
CA ASP A 138 -2.45 -19.62 -15.63
C ASP A 138 -2.18 -20.85 -14.74
N GLY A 139 -3.19 -21.31 -14.04
CA GLY A 139 -3.13 -22.49 -13.17
C GLY A 139 -3.64 -22.30 -11.75
N MET A 140 -3.75 -21.06 -11.24
CA MET A 140 -4.30 -20.81 -9.89
C MET A 140 -5.83 -20.75 -9.85
N GLU A 141 -6.51 -20.53 -10.97
CA GLU A 141 -7.98 -20.61 -11.04
C GLU A 141 -8.47 -21.99 -10.56
N LYS A 142 -7.79 -23.05 -10.93
CA LYS A 142 -8.15 -24.42 -10.53
C LYS A 142 -7.97 -24.71 -9.03
N TRP A 143 -7.20 -23.91 -8.33
CA TRP A 143 -7.04 -24.07 -6.89
C TRP A 143 -8.14 -23.31 -6.10
N PHE A 144 -8.51 -22.12 -6.56
CA PHE A 144 -9.60 -21.33 -5.97
C PHE A 144 -10.97 -21.99 -6.16
N ASP A 145 -11.25 -22.53 -7.34
CA ASP A 145 -12.49 -23.27 -7.60
C ASP A 145 -12.61 -24.53 -6.73
N ARG A 146 -11.48 -25.11 -6.31
CA ARG A 146 -11.46 -26.29 -5.44
C ARG A 146 -11.69 -25.97 -3.96
N VAL A 147 -11.39 -24.74 -3.52
CA VAL A 147 -11.57 -24.31 -2.13
C VAL A 147 -12.93 -23.64 -1.91
N SER A 148 -13.50 -23.00 -2.94
CA SER A 148 -14.86 -22.39 -2.89
C SER A 148 -15.98 -23.36 -3.24
N GLY A 149 -15.69 -24.56 -3.77
CA GLY A 149 -16.67 -25.56 -4.25
C GLY A 149 -17.13 -26.60 -3.23
N SER A 150 -16.81 -26.46 -1.96
CA SER A 150 -17.22 -27.42 -0.94
C SER A 150 -18.18 -26.84 0.09
N HIS A 151 -19.33 -26.34 -0.36
CA HIS A 151 -20.55 -26.27 0.48
C HIS A 151 -21.76 -26.11 -0.45
N SER A 152 -22.30 -27.22 -0.89
CA SER A 152 -23.71 -27.41 -1.22
C SER A 152 -24.12 -28.85 -0.88
#